data_f4cebe3afe66ff0685bc3c352ca41014
#
_entry.id   f4cebe3afe66ff0685bc3c352ca41014
#
_cell.length_a   1.000
_cell.length_b   1.000
_cell.length_c   1.000
_cell.angle_alpha   90.00
_cell.angle_beta   90.00
_cell.angle_gamma   90.00
#
_symmetry.space_group_name_H-M   'P 1'
#
loop_
_entity.id
_entity.type
_entity.pdbx_description
1 polymer ?
#
loop_
_entity_poly.entity_id
_entity_poly.type
_entity_poly.pdbx_seq_one_letter_code
_entity_poly.pdbx_strand_id
1 'polypeptide(L)'
;MASFLGRWPVIQQLLGGDATGTAAMSERTHALAARTNGASVSRSVCPYCAVGCGQLIYHRNGQLVSIEGDPESPISEGHLCPKGAASFELMTHAARQTRVKYRAPFATDWQELDPETALDMIAERVWRTREAAFEVERDGLPLMQCPNIAHLGGATLDNEENYLIKKLFAGGLGMVAISNQARI
;
A
#
# COMPACT_ATOMS: atom_id res chain seq x y z
N MET A 1 56.32 -10.44 -21.71
CA MET A 1 55.82 -11.39 -20.73
C MET A 1 54.95 -10.60 -19.73
N ALA A 2 53.64 -10.68 -19.84
CA ALA A 2 52.79 -10.09 -18.81
C ALA A 2 53.01 -10.87 -17.53
N SER A 3 53.42 -10.19 -16.47
CA SER A 3 53.67 -10.77 -15.16
C SER A 3 52.45 -11.59 -14.71
N PHE A 4 52.68 -12.78 -14.17
CA PHE A 4 51.63 -13.63 -13.59
C PHE A 4 50.76 -12.85 -12.60
N LEU A 5 51.36 -11.94 -11.85
CA LEU A 5 50.66 -11.04 -10.92
C LEU A 5 49.71 -10.04 -11.63
N GLY A 6 50.05 -9.59 -12.84
CA GLY A 6 49.19 -8.67 -13.60
C GLY A 6 47.87 -9.27 -14.09
N ARG A 7 47.72 -10.60 -13.97
CA ARG A 7 46.43 -11.30 -14.30
C ARG A 7 45.49 -11.45 -13.10
N TRP A 8 45.94 -11.09 -11.92
CA TRP A 8 45.05 -11.16 -10.75
C TRP A 8 44.00 -10.05 -10.80
N PRO A 9 42.72 -10.36 -10.61
CA PRO A 9 41.65 -9.37 -10.68
C PRO A 9 41.88 -8.16 -9.76
N VAL A 10 42.41 -8.40 -8.54
CA VAL A 10 42.76 -7.33 -7.61
C VAL A 10 43.82 -6.39 -8.15
N ILE A 11 44.87 -6.94 -8.79
CA ILE A 11 45.94 -6.14 -9.39
C ILE A 11 45.41 -5.35 -10.60
N GLN A 12 44.58 -5.96 -11.42
CA GLN A 12 43.94 -5.28 -12.55
C GLN A 12 43.04 -4.14 -12.07
N GLN A 13 42.30 -4.36 -11.03
CA GLN A 13 41.43 -3.37 -10.43
C GLN A 13 42.21 -2.18 -9.85
N LEU A 14 43.32 -2.45 -9.14
CA LEU A 14 44.21 -1.43 -8.60
C LEU A 14 44.92 -0.60 -9.71
N LEU A 15 45.32 -1.26 -10.76
CA LEU A 15 46.00 -0.59 -11.89
C LEU A 15 45.05 0.14 -12.82
N GLY A 16 43.82 -0.36 -12.98
CA GLY A 16 42.79 0.22 -13.82
C GLY A 16 41.99 1.35 -13.17
N GLY A 17 42.16 1.59 -11.86
CA GLY A 17 41.39 2.60 -11.13
C GLY A 17 39.89 2.28 -10.97
N ASP A 18 39.50 1.05 -11.29
CA ASP A 18 38.08 0.61 -11.21
C ASP A 18 37.77 0.09 -9.80
N ALA A 19 37.11 0.92 -9.00
CA ALA A 19 36.66 0.56 -7.65
C ALA A 19 35.40 -0.35 -7.63
N THR A 20 34.80 -0.66 -8.80
CA THR A 20 33.56 -1.44 -8.89
C THR A 20 33.76 -2.95 -8.83
N GLY A 21 35.00 -3.44 -8.94
CA GLY A 21 35.30 -4.86 -8.97
C GLY A 21 34.99 -5.55 -10.30
N THR A 22 34.78 -4.80 -11.36
CA THR A 22 34.43 -5.31 -12.70
C THR A 22 35.43 -6.32 -13.22
N ALA A 23 36.73 -6.10 -12.99
CA ALA A 23 37.78 -7.02 -13.42
C ALA A 23 37.72 -8.42 -12.74
N ALA A 24 37.05 -8.54 -11.63
CA ALA A 24 36.84 -9.80 -10.91
C ALA A 24 35.52 -10.52 -11.30
N MET A 25 34.66 -9.89 -12.08
CA MET A 25 33.41 -10.47 -12.48
C MET A 25 33.59 -11.57 -13.52
N SER A 26 32.83 -12.66 -13.40
CA SER A 26 32.73 -13.70 -14.42
C SER A 26 32.02 -13.20 -15.67
N GLU A 27 32.23 -13.84 -16.81
CA GLU A 27 31.45 -13.56 -18.04
C GLU A 27 29.95 -13.64 -17.81
N ARG A 28 29.53 -14.63 -17.00
CA ARG A 28 28.09 -14.77 -16.62
C ARG A 28 27.59 -13.54 -15.87
N THR A 29 28.38 -13.01 -14.95
CA THR A 29 28.02 -11.82 -14.17
C THR A 29 27.93 -10.59 -15.05
N HIS A 30 28.86 -10.43 -16.02
CA HIS A 30 28.81 -9.35 -17.01
C HIS A 30 27.57 -9.42 -17.91
N ALA A 31 27.11 -10.63 -18.22
CA ALA A 31 25.92 -10.85 -19.05
C ALA A 31 24.60 -10.62 -18.31
N LEU A 32 24.64 -10.56 -16.97
CA LEU A 32 23.44 -10.31 -16.15
C LEU A 32 23.04 -8.84 -16.24
N ALA A 33 21.78 -8.61 -16.57
CA ALA A 33 21.16 -7.29 -16.48
C ALA A 33 20.27 -7.21 -15.24
N ALA A 34 20.22 -6.05 -14.60
CA ALA A 34 19.27 -5.80 -13.53
C ALA A 34 17.83 -6.02 -14.03
N ARG A 35 16.97 -6.57 -13.17
CA ARG A 35 15.55 -6.81 -13.49
C ARG A 35 14.86 -5.56 -14.03
N THR A 36 15.25 -4.39 -13.54
CA THR A 36 14.74 -3.07 -13.91
C THR A 36 15.32 -2.52 -15.22
N ASN A 37 16.33 -3.17 -15.80
CA ASN A 37 16.96 -2.68 -17.04
C ASN A 37 15.95 -2.65 -18.20
N GLY A 38 15.82 -1.48 -18.86
CA GLY A 38 14.86 -1.27 -19.94
C GLY A 38 13.38 -1.20 -19.49
N ALA A 39 13.12 -1.12 -18.18
CA ALA A 39 11.78 -0.84 -17.67
C ALA A 39 11.48 0.66 -17.70
N SER A 40 10.22 1.03 -17.94
CA SER A 40 9.72 2.37 -17.71
C SER A 40 9.53 2.58 -16.20
N VAL A 41 9.67 3.83 -15.76
CA VAL A 41 9.55 4.20 -14.34
C VAL A 41 8.43 5.20 -14.14
N SER A 42 7.56 4.95 -13.17
CA SER A 42 6.55 5.89 -12.68
C SER A 42 6.77 6.14 -11.19
N ARG A 43 6.56 7.36 -10.74
CA ARG A 43 6.62 7.70 -9.32
C ARG A 43 5.27 7.48 -8.66
N SER A 44 5.30 7.02 -7.43
CA SER A 44 4.11 6.78 -6.61
C SER A 44 4.43 6.96 -5.13
N VAL A 45 3.41 6.76 -4.30
CA VAL A 45 3.52 6.79 -2.84
C VAL A 45 3.21 5.40 -2.29
N CYS A 46 3.91 5.01 -1.24
CA CYS A 46 3.70 3.73 -0.56
C CYS A 46 2.28 3.63 -0.01
N PRO A 47 1.53 2.53 -0.27
CA PRO A 47 0.12 2.41 0.12
C PRO A 47 -0.10 1.98 1.57
N TYR A 48 0.95 1.83 2.40
CA TYR A 48 0.79 1.19 3.71
C TYR A 48 0.46 2.13 4.87
N CYS A 49 0.99 3.34 4.91
CA CYS A 49 0.70 4.23 6.02
C CYS A 49 0.88 5.70 5.65
N ALA A 50 0.40 6.58 6.52
CA ALA A 50 0.41 8.03 6.33
C ALA A 50 1.81 8.68 6.31
N VAL A 51 2.90 7.91 6.45
CA VAL A 51 4.26 8.44 6.28
C VAL A 51 4.47 8.95 4.85
N GLY A 52 3.87 8.27 3.85
CA GLY A 52 3.93 8.76 2.46
C GLY A 52 5.28 8.56 1.79
N CYS A 53 5.99 7.47 2.09
CA CYS A 53 7.29 7.18 1.45
C CYS A 53 7.16 7.14 -0.08
N GLY A 54 8.05 7.83 -0.79
CA GLY A 54 8.09 7.82 -2.25
C GLY A 54 8.57 6.49 -2.80
N GLN A 55 7.98 6.04 -3.89
CA GLN A 55 8.30 4.79 -4.57
C GLN A 55 8.53 5.01 -6.06
N LEU A 56 9.49 4.30 -6.63
CA LEU A 56 9.72 4.12 -8.05
C LEU A 56 9.08 2.81 -8.50
N ILE A 57 8.11 2.91 -9.35
CA ILE A 57 7.36 1.78 -9.91
C ILE A 57 7.94 1.44 -11.28
N TYR A 58 8.66 0.34 -11.35
CA TYR A 58 9.23 -0.18 -12.60
C TYR A 58 8.21 -1.07 -13.31
N HIS A 59 7.91 -0.75 -14.56
CA HIS A 59 6.94 -1.52 -15.34
C HIS A 59 7.41 -1.73 -16.78
N ARG A 60 6.94 -2.81 -17.41
CA ARG A 60 7.21 -3.15 -18.81
C ARG A 60 5.96 -3.74 -19.44
N ASN A 61 5.51 -3.16 -20.56
CA ASN A 61 4.30 -3.61 -21.27
C ASN A 61 3.06 -3.73 -20.35
N GLY A 62 2.89 -2.77 -19.45
CA GLY A 62 1.77 -2.77 -18.50
C GLY A 62 1.91 -3.74 -17.31
N GLN A 63 3.01 -4.49 -17.24
CA GLN A 63 3.27 -5.39 -16.12
C GLN A 63 4.27 -4.78 -15.14
N LEU A 64 3.98 -4.96 -13.86
CA LEU A 64 4.87 -4.54 -12.78
C LEU A 64 6.12 -5.42 -12.76
N VAL A 65 7.29 -4.77 -12.72
CA VAL A 65 8.61 -5.45 -12.72
C VAL A 65 9.27 -5.36 -11.34
N SER A 66 9.28 -4.18 -10.73
CA SER A 66 9.86 -3.94 -9.41
C SER A 66 9.25 -2.69 -8.79
N ILE A 67 9.35 -2.58 -7.46
CA ILE A 67 9.08 -1.36 -6.72
C ILE A 67 10.27 -1.10 -5.81
N GLU A 68 10.79 0.13 -5.85
CA GLU A 68 11.93 0.55 -5.04
C GLU A 68 11.65 1.92 -4.42
N GLY A 69 12.44 2.34 -3.44
CA GLY A 69 12.32 3.67 -2.85
C GLY A 69 12.77 4.76 -3.82
N ASP A 70 12.08 5.90 -3.81
CA ASP A 70 12.45 7.06 -4.61
C ASP A 70 13.49 7.91 -3.87
N PRO A 71 14.75 7.99 -4.37
CA PRO A 71 15.79 8.81 -3.75
C PRO A 71 15.47 10.31 -3.74
N GLU A 72 14.60 10.77 -4.63
CA GLU A 72 14.17 12.18 -4.70
C GLU A 72 12.98 12.48 -3.78
N SER A 73 12.44 11.47 -3.09
CA SER A 73 11.37 11.70 -2.12
C SER A 73 11.87 12.53 -0.93
N PRO A 74 11.27 13.68 -0.63
CA PRO A 74 11.67 14.49 0.53
C PRO A 74 11.31 13.84 1.87
N ILE A 75 10.50 12.78 1.86
CA ILE A 75 10.04 12.07 3.05
C ILE A 75 10.96 10.91 3.41
N SER A 76 11.34 10.10 2.41
CA SER A 76 12.02 8.83 2.66
C SER A 76 13.40 8.72 2.02
N GLU A 77 13.78 9.64 1.13
CA GLU A 77 15.11 9.70 0.49
C GLU A 77 15.58 8.32 -0.01
N GLY A 78 14.68 7.56 -0.63
CA GLY A 78 14.93 6.20 -1.14
C GLY A 78 14.78 5.07 -0.11
N HIS A 79 14.56 5.38 1.16
CA HIS A 79 14.37 4.35 2.18
C HIS A 79 12.93 3.81 2.20
N LEU A 80 12.80 2.51 2.34
CA LEU A 80 11.52 1.83 2.57
C LEU A 80 11.65 0.91 3.78
N CYS A 81 10.64 0.92 4.64
CA CYS A 81 10.53 -0.09 5.69
C CYS A 81 10.18 -1.46 5.08
N PRO A 82 10.25 -2.57 5.82
CA PRO A 82 9.93 -3.90 5.27
C PRO A 82 8.56 -4.00 4.59
N LYS A 83 7.54 -3.29 5.08
CA LYS A 83 6.22 -3.24 4.43
C LYS A 83 6.28 -2.53 3.08
N GLY A 84 6.91 -1.34 3.04
CA GLY A 84 7.07 -0.58 1.80
C GLY A 84 7.90 -1.34 0.77
N ALA A 85 8.95 -2.04 1.18
CA ALA A 85 9.74 -2.90 0.30
C ALA A 85 8.92 -4.09 -0.26
N ALA A 86 7.92 -4.57 0.48
CA ALA A 86 7.01 -5.64 0.05
C ALA A 86 5.81 -5.15 -0.80
N SER A 87 5.77 -3.90 -1.22
CA SER A 87 4.65 -3.35 -2.02
C SER A 87 4.47 -4.09 -3.35
N PHE A 88 5.56 -4.59 -3.94
CA PHE A 88 5.50 -5.41 -5.14
C PHE A 88 4.64 -6.66 -4.91
N GLU A 89 4.89 -7.38 -3.82
CA GLU A 89 4.13 -8.58 -3.45
C GLU A 89 2.66 -8.27 -3.14
N LEU A 90 2.38 -7.15 -2.49
CA LEU A 90 1.01 -6.69 -2.25
C LEU A 90 0.21 -6.60 -3.55
N MET A 91 0.84 -6.16 -4.64
CA MET A 91 0.18 -5.96 -5.92
C MET A 91 0.09 -7.23 -6.78
N THR A 92 1.09 -8.12 -6.68
CA THR A 92 1.27 -9.23 -7.61
C THR A 92 0.97 -10.61 -7.02
N HIS A 93 0.87 -10.73 -5.70
CA HIS A 93 0.69 -12.02 -5.04
C HIS A 93 -0.62 -12.69 -5.41
N ALA A 94 -0.56 -13.98 -5.72
CA ALA A 94 -1.71 -14.78 -6.16
C ALA A 94 -2.85 -14.87 -5.12
N ALA A 95 -2.51 -14.76 -3.82
CA ALA A 95 -3.51 -14.77 -2.75
C ALA A 95 -4.20 -13.41 -2.50
N ARG A 96 -3.90 -12.39 -3.32
CA ARG A 96 -4.56 -11.09 -3.21
C ARG A 96 -6.07 -11.25 -3.42
N GLN A 97 -6.84 -10.73 -2.45
CA GLN A 97 -8.30 -10.76 -2.55
C GLN A 97 -8.77 -9.69 -3.55
N THR A 98 -9.38 -10.13 -4.63
CA THR A 98 -9.93 -9.26 -5.71
C THR A 98 -11.45 -9.33 -5.79
N ARG A 99 -12.07 -10.13 -4.92
CA ARG A 99 -13.52 -10.31 -4.83
C ARG A 99 -14.01 -9.99 -3.44
N VAL A 100 -15.23 -9.46 -3.34
CA VAL A 100 -15.89 -9.27 -2.06
C VAL A 100 -16.28 -10.64 -1.50
N LYS A 101 -15.95 -10.88 -0.24
CA LYS A 101 -16.33 -12.12 0.46
C LYS A 101 -17.34 -11.82 1.55
N TYR A 102 -18.44 -12.53 1.53
CA TYR A 102 -19.50 -12.45 2.51
C TYR A 102 -19.65 -13.80 3.23
N ARG A 103 -19.88 -13.73 4.52
CA ARG A 103 -20.27 -14.89 5.34
C ARG A 103 -21.52 -14.54 6.11
N ALA A 104 -22.60 -15.26 5.87
CA ALA A 104 -23.86 -15.07 6.59
C ALA A 104 -23.68 -15.34 8.09
N PRO A 105 -24.54 -14.73 8.96
CA PRO A 105 -24.51 -15.03 10.39
C PRO A 105 -24.61 -16.54 10.64
N PHE A 106 -23.74 -17.05 11.52
CA PHE A 106 -23.61 -18.47 11.89
C PHE A 106 -23.18 -19.43 10.77
N ALA A 107 -22.93 -18.96 9.55
CA ALA A 107 -22.37 -19.77 8.47
C ALA A 107 -20.88 -20.06 8.68
N THR A 108 -20.42 -21.21 8.17
CA THR A 108 -19.00 -21.62 8.15
C THR A 108 -18.30 -21.18 6.87
N ASP A 109 -19.04 -21.07 5.78
CA ASP A 109 -18.50 -20.88 4.45
C ASP A 109 -18.59 -19.42 3.98
N TRP A 110 -17.57 -19.03 3.20
CA TRP A 110 -17.52 -17.74 2.55
C TRP A 110 -18.10 -17.81 1.14
N GLN A 111 -18.88 -16.85 0.77
CA GLN A 111 -19.45 -16.64 -0.57
C GLN A 111 -18.78 -15.45 -1.23
N GLU A 112 -18.53 -15.54 -2.52
CA GLU A 112 -18.10 -14.39 -3.32
C GLU A 112 -19.34 -13.62 -3.79
N LEU A 113 -19.32 -12.32 -3.59
CA LEU A 113 -20.32 -11.39 -4.08
C LEU A 113 -19.72 -10.48 -5.15
N ASP A 114 -20.55 -10.08 -6.07
CA ASP A 114 -20.21 -8.93 -6.92
C ASP A 114 -20.25 -7.63 -6.11
N PRO A 115 -19.46 -6.61 -6.51
CA PRO A 115 -19.34 -5.37 -5.75
C PRO A 115 -20.66 -4.61 -5.55
N GLU A 116 -21.55 -4.59 -6.55
CA GLU A 116 -22.83 -3.88 -6.47
C GLU A 116 -23.74 -4.52 -5.42
N THR A 117 -23.91 -5.83 -5.49
CA THR A 117 -24.67 -6.57 -4.47
C THR A 117 -24.11 -6.34 -3.07
N ALA A 118 -22.79 -6.34 -2.92
CA ALA A 118 -22.16 -6.11 -1.61
C ALA A 118 -22.40 -4.69 -1.10
N LEU A 119 -22.33 -3.68 -1.96
CA LEU A 119 -22.60 -2.28 -1.62
C LEU A 119 -24.06 -2.08 -1.22
N ASP A 120 -25.00 -2.67 -1.94
CA ASP A 120 -26.43 -2.60 -1.62
C ASP A 120 -26.72 -3.22 -0.25
N MET A 121 -26.14 -4.38 0.04
CA MET A 121 -26.29 -5.04 1.36
C MET A 121 -25.74 -4.17 2.50
N ILE A 122 -24.60 -3.52 2.27
CA ILE A 122 -23.98 -2.61 3.26
C ILE A 122 -24.86 -1.38 3.44
N ALA A 123 -25.28 -0.74 2.35
CA ALA A 123 -26.08 0.47 2.36
C ALA A 123 -27.41 0.23 3.07
N GLU A 124 -28.09 -0.88 2.77
CA GLU A 124 -29.34 -1.23 3.42
C GLU A 124 -29.18 -1.46 4.92
N ARG A 125 -28.12 -2.13 5.35
CA ARG A 125 -27.85 -2.33 6.77
C ARG A 125 -27.56 -1.00 7.49
N VAL A 126 -26.76 -0.15 6.91
CA VAL A 126 -26.46 1.18 7.45
C VAL A 126 -27.75 2.00 7.55
N TRP A 127 -28.54 2.01 6.49
CA TRP A 127 -29.82 2.73 6.44
C TRP A 127 -30.78 2.28 7.53
N ARG A 128 -31.05 0.99 7.61
CA ARG A 128 -31.97 0.42 8.62
C ARG A 128 -31.49 0.71 10.05
N THR A 129 -30.18 0.57 10.31
CA THR A 129 -29.65 0.83 11.65
C THR A 129 -29.77 2.31 12.00
N ARG A 130 -29.49 3.18 11.05
CA ARG A 130 -29.62 4.63 11.23
C ARG A 130 -31.08 5.03 11.45
N GLU A 131 -32.01 4.55 10.63
CA GLU A 131 -33.42 4.85 10.74
C GLU A 131 -34.01 4.43 12.11
N ALA A 132 -33.58 3.28 12.61
CA ALA A 132 -34.03 2.77 13.91
C ALA A 132 -33.41 3.48 15.12
N ALA A 133 -32.26 4.14 14.97
CA ALA A 133 -31.48 4.65 16.09
C ALA A 133 -31.12 6.15 15.99
N PHE A 134 -31.61 6.85 14.98
CA PHE A 134 -31.27 8.27 14.80
C PHE A 134 -32.04 9.14 15.80
N GLU A 135 -31.29 9.87 16.60
CA GLU A 135 -31.80 10.78 17.61
C GLU A 135 -31.72 12.22 17.10
N VAL A 136 -32.87 12.84 16.88
CA VAL A 136 -32.99 14.25 16.47
C VAL A 136 -32.73 15.17 17.66
N GLU A 137 -33.32 14.83 18.80
CA GLU A 137 -33.36 15.67 20.01
C GLU A 137 -33.37 14.79 21.26
N ARG A 138 -32.78 15.28 22.35
CA ARG A 138 -32.91 14.70 23.69
C ARG A 138 -32.92 15.81 24.72
N ASP A 139 -33.95 15.80 25.60
CA ASP A 139 -34.16 16.79 26.67
C ASP A 139 -34.14 18.24 26.17
N GLY A 140 -34.76 18.53 25.02
CA GLY A 140 -34.82 19.85 24.41
C GLY A 140 -33.53 20.31 23.70
N LEU A 141 -32.52 19.45 23.62
CA LEU A 141 -31.25 19.75 22.95
C LEU A 141 -31.15 19.01 21.61
N PRO A 142 -30.87 19.70 20.50
CA PRO A 142 -30.72 19.07 19.21
C PRO A 142 -29.44 18.20 19.21
N LEU A 143 -29.56 16.93 18.86
CA LEU A 143 -28.46 15.96 18.81
C LEU A 143 -28.05 15.59 17.39
N MET A 144 -29.02 15.29 16.52
CA MET A 144 -28.81 14.88 15.14
C MET A 144 -27.76 13.76 15.00
N GLN A 145 -27.87 12.71 15.83
CA GLN A 145 -26.86 11.67 15.97
C GLN A 145 -27.41 10.25 15.75
N CYS A 146 -26.50 9.36 15.33
CA CYS A 146 -26.71 7.91 15.26
C CYS A 146 -25.69 7.19 16.14
N PRO A 147 -26.05 6.76 17.37
CA PRO A 147 -25.12 6.13 18.29
C PRO A 147 -24.84 4.65 17.99
N ASN A 148 -25.66 3.99 17.18
CA ASN A 148 -25.64 2.54 16.98
C ASN A 148 -24.69 2.08 15.87
N ILE A 149 -24.00 3.00 15.20
CA ILE A 149 -23.00 2.70 14.19
C ILE A 149 -21.66 3.27 14.65
N ALA A 150 -20.62 2.47 14.55
CA ALA A 150 -19.25 2.89 14.88
C ALA A 150 -18.31 2.64 13.72
N HIS A 151 -17.28 3.48 13.60
CA HIS A 151 -16.18 3.32 12.66
C HIS A 151 -14.87 3.14 13.40
N LEU A 152 -14.14 2.09 13.04
CA LEU A 152 -12.77 1.85 13.48
C LEU A 152 -11.86 1.98 12.26
N GLY A 153 -11.05 3.02 12.24
CA GLY A 153 -10.13 3.31 11.15
C GLY A 153 -8.87 2.44 11.16
N GLY A 154 -7.91 2.82 10.38
CA GLY A 154 -6.64 2.10 10.22
C GLY A 154 -5.45 3.04 10.03
N ALA A 155 -4.23 2.52 10.25
CA ALA A 155 -2.98 3.26 10.06
C ALA A 155 -2.60 3.48 8.59
N THR A 156 -3.29 2.82 7.67
CA THR A 156 -3.02 2.88 6.22
C THR A 156 -3.88 3.90 5.48
N LEU A 157 -4.78 4.59 6.20
CA LEU A 157 -5.61 5.64 5.63
C LEU A 157 -4.81 6.93 5.49
N ASP A 158 -4.89 7.56 4.32
CA ASP A 158 -4.33 8.89 4.10
C ASP A 158 -5.25 10.02 4.63
N ASN A 159 -4.81 11.26 4.50
CA ASN A 159 -5.56 12.41 5.02
C ASN A 159 -6.86 12.62 4.27
N GLU A 160 -6.88 12.40 2.96
CA GLU A 160 -8.04 12.54 2.09
C GLU A 160 -9.11 11.50 2.41
N GLU A 161 -8.70 10.25 2.62
CA GLU A 161 -9.59 9.17 3.05
C GLU A 161 -10.20 9.46 4.43
N ASN A 162 -9.39 9.88 5.40
CA ASN A 162 -9.86 10.27 6.73
C ASN A 162 -10.85 11.45 6.68
N TYR A 163 -10.60 12.44 5.80
CA TYR A 163 -11.52 13.54 5.59
C TYR A 163 -12.85 13.07 5.03
N LEU A 164 -12.85 12.22 3.99
CA LEU A 164 -14.06 11.69 3.37
C LEU A 164 -14.87 10.83 4.35
N ILE A 165 -14.19 9.97 5.11
CA ILE A 165 -14.81 9.16 6.17
C ILE A 165 -15.50 10.05 7.19
N LYS A 166 -14.81 11.06 7.71
CA LYS A 166 -15.36 11.99 8.68
C LYS A 166 -16.56 12.76 8.12
N LYS A 167 -16.45 13.23 6.89
CA LYS A 167 -17.51 13.98 6.22
C LYS A 167 -18.78 13.12 6.02
N LEU A 168 -18.61 11.89 5.52
CA LEU A 168 -19.73 10.99 5.30
C LEU A 168 -20.31 10.49 6.63
N PHE A 169 -19.49 9.97 7.51
CA PHE A 169 -19.97 9.27 8.70
C PHE A 169 -20.48 10.23 9.77
N ALA A 170 -19.74 11.29 10.10
CA ALA A 170 -20.23 12.27 11.05
C ALA A 170 -21.27 13.21 10.40
N GLY A 171 -20.91 13.83 9.27
CA GLY A 171 -21.75 14.86 8.65
C GLY A 171 -22.99 14.29 7.95
N GLY A 172 -22.85 13.19 7.22
CA GLY A 172 -23.95 12.57 6.46
C GLY A 172 -24.80 11.62 7.29
N LEU A 173 -24.18 10.74 8.07
CA LEU A 173 -24.88 9.70 8.82
C LEU A 173 -25.16 10.05 10.28
N GLY A 174 -24.53 11.09 10.81
CA GLY A 174 -24.68 11.50 12.22
C GLY A 174 -23.96 10.58 13.21
N MET A 175 -22.99 9.79 12.76
CA MET A 175 -22.26 8.89 13.64
C MET A 175 -21.38 9.67 14.61
N VAL A 176 -21.40 9.28 15.87
CA VAL A 176 -20.59 9.89 16.94
C VAL A 176 -19.36 9.05 17.30
N ALA A 177 -19.45 7.74 17.12
CA ALA A 177 -18.37 6.81 17.44
C ALA A 177 -17.46 6.61 16.22
N ILE A 178 -16.58 7.58 15.96
CA ILE A 178 -15.58 7.53 14.90
C ILE A 178 -14.20 7.60 15.52
N SER A 179 -13.40 6.57 15.36
CA SER A 179 -12.03 6.51 15.83
C SER A 179 -11.11 6.05 14.72
N ASN A 180 -9.94 6.67 14.61
CA ASN A 180 -8.89 6.14 13.78
C ASN A 180 -8.00 5.21 14.60
N GLN A 181 -7.21 4.38 13.90
CA GLN A 181 -6.35 3.42 14.58
C GLN A 181 -5.30 4.13 15.42
N ALA A 182 -5.12 3.54 16.57
CA ALA A 182 -3.98 3.64 17.48
C ALA A 182 -3.28 5.00 17.56
N ARG A 183 -3.60 5.69 18.54
CA ARG A 183 -2.79 6.77 19.11
C ARG A 183 -1.68 6.15 19.95
N ILE A 184 -0.73 5.51 19.28
CA ILE A 184 0.48 5.00 19.92
C ILE A 184 1.49 6.12 19.93
#